data_5bac68b8765d38703b48b10044f31330
#
_entry.id   5bac68b8765d38703b48b10044f31330
#
_cell.length_a   1.000
_cell.length_b   1.000
_cell.length_c   1.000
_cell.angle_alpha   90.00
_cell.angle_beta   90.00
_cell.angle_gamma   90.00
#
_symmetry.space_group_name_H-M   'P 1'
#
loop_
_entity.id
_entity.type
_entity.pdbx_description
1 polymer ?
#
loop_
_entity_poly.entity_id
_entity_poly.type
_entity_poly.pdbx_seq_one_letter_code
_entity_poly.pdbx_strand_id
1 'polypeptide(L)'
;MARSRSGIAASDLAADRACALALTPVSRETSERLDRFVELLLRWQRTTNLIAPSTASRLWTRHIADSLQLLDLAPQALVWVDLGSGAGFPGLVIAIALAGVPGGVVHLVESNAKKAAFLREAQRVTGAPAIVHAARAEDFAERCHEAVDVVTARALAPLNSLLQLCFPLLGKSAATALFPNGQHAELEIRDAAAQMKAWGLAATLVPSRTDPAGRIVVIRVEHSATRP
;
A
#
# COMPACT_ATOMS: atom_id res chain seq x y z
N MET A 1 -37.33 8.49 8.53
CA MET A 1 -36.99 7.57 7.39
C MET A 1 -35.59 7.03 7.59
N ALA A 2 -35.49 5.81 8.06
CA ALA A 2 -34.21 5.13 8.25
C ALA A 2 -33.66 4.71 6.90
N ARG A 3 -32.49 5.27 6.48
CA ARG A 3 -31.76 4.80 5.32
C ARG A 3 -31.28 3.39 5.58
N SER A 4 -31.84 2.42 4.85
CA SER A 4 -31.39 1.03 4.78
C SER A 4 -29.88 1.02 4.49
N ARG A 5 -29.06 0.53 5.44
CA ARG A 5 -27.68 0.16 5.19
C ARG A 5 -27.73 -1.13 4.37
N SER A 6 -27.78 -1.01 3.02
CA SER A 6 -27.68 -2.16 2.12
C SER A 6 -26.31 -2.80 2.37
N GLY A 7 -26.28 -3.97 2.99
CA GLY A 7 -25.09 -4.79 3.06
C GLY A 7 -24.67 -5.18 1.65
N ILE A 8 -23.37 -5.31 1.42
CA ILE A 8 -22.82 -5.82 0.16
C ILE A 8 -23.37 -7.24 -0.02
N ALA A 9 -23.94 -7.55 -1.21
CA ALA A 9 -24.38 -8.90 -1.47
C ALA A 9 -23.17 -9.86 -1.50
N ALA A 10 -23.27 -11.00 -0.86
CA ALA A 10 -22.18 -11.97 -0.81
C ALA A 10 -21.77 -12.47 -2.22
N SER A 11 -22.74 -12.55 -3.15
CA SER A 11 -22.50 -12.86 -4.56
C SER A 11 -21.57 -11.85 -5.25
N ASP A 12 -21.78 -10.54 -4.99
CA ASP A 12 -21.00 -9.47 -5.62
C ASP A 12 -19.55 -9.49 -5.11
N LEU A 13 -19.37 -9.73 -3.81
CA LEU A 13 -18.05 -9.84 -3.22
C LEU A 13 -17.29 -11.08 -3.71
N ALA A 14 -18.00 -12.21 -3.92
CA ALA A 14 -17.41 -13.44 -4.48
C ALA A 14 -16.98 -13.24 -5.94
N ALA A 15 -17.80 -12.57 -6.75
CA ALA A 15 -17.45 -12.23 -8.13
C ALA A 15 -16.26 -11.28 -8.22
N ASP A 16 -16.23 -10.23 -7.38
CA ASP A 16 -15.11 -9.29 -7.29
C ASP A 16 -13.80 -9.99 -6.83
N ARG A 17 -13.91 -10.94 -5.89
CA ARG A 17 -12.78 -11.78 -5.46
C ARG A 17 -12.21 -12.61 -6.62
N ALA A 18 -13.06 -13.27 -7.39
CA ALA A 18 -12.63 -14.08 -8.54
C ALA A 18 -11.93 -13.20 -9.58
N CYS A 19 -12.48 -12.03 -9.89
CA CYS A 19 -11.88 -11.06 -10.80
C CYS A 19 -10.50 -10.59 -10.30
N ALA A 20 -10.38 -10.22 -9.03
CA ALA A 20 -9.14 -9.76 -8.42
C ALA A 20 -8.03 -10.80 -8.47
N LEU A 21 -8.35 -12.05 -8.13
CA LEU A 21 -7.38 -13.16 -8.15
C LEU A 21 -6.99 -13.60 -9.57
N ALA A 22 -7.83 -13.32 -10.58
CA ALA A 22 -7.45 -13.49 -11.98
C ALA A 22 -6.45 -12.42 -12.45
N LEU A 23 -6.58 -11.17 -11.96
CA LEU A 23 -5.65 -10.07 -12.26
C LEU A 23 -4.31 -10.21 -11.56
N THR A 24 -4.31 -10.70 -10.33
CA THR A 24 -3.13 -10.87 -9.46
C THR A 24 -3.16 -12.24 -8.80
N PRO A 25 -2.75 -13.30 -9.51
CA PRO A 25 -2.76 -14.65 -8.97
C PRO A 25 -1.82 -14.79 -7.74
N VAL A 26 -2.29 -15.51 -6.73
CA VAL A 26 -1.53 -15.81 -5.50
C VAL A 26 -1.68 -17.27 -5.14
N SER A 27 -0.84 -17.78 -4.22
CA SER A 27 -0.97 -19.14 -3.71
C SER A 27 -2.30 -19.34 -2.97
N ARG A 28 -2.70 -20.59 -2.79
CA ARG A 28 -3.90 -20.94 -2.03
C ARG A 28 -3.81 -20.42 -0.59
N GLU A 29 -2.65 -20.59 0.05
CA GLU A 29 -2.40 -20.15 1.42
C GLU A 29 -2.50 -18.63 1.55
N THR A 30 -1.94 -17.89 0.60
CA THR A 30 -2.08 -16.42 0.55
C THR A 30 -3.54 -16.01 0.36
N SER A 31 -4.26 -16.68 -0.54
CA SER A 31 -5.69 -16.41 -0.76
C SER A 31 -6.52 -16.63 0.52
N GLU A 32 -6.29 -17.74 1.24
CA GLU A 32 -6.97 -18.03 2.51
C GLU A 32 -6.64 -17.00 3.61
N ARG A 33 -5.42 -16.45 3.63
CA ARG A 33 -5.03 -15.35 4.54
C ARG A 33 -5.73 -14.05 4.18
N LEU A 34 -5.84 -13.74 2.88
CA LEU A 34 -6.58 -12.57 2.38
C LEU A 34 -8.08 -12.67 2.70
N ASP A 35 -8.69 -13.85 2.59
CA ASP A 35 -10.08 -14.08 2.98
C ASP A 35 -10.30 -13.74 4.47
N ARG A 36 -9.43 -14.23 5.37
CA ARG A 36 -9.47 -13.90 6.81
C ARG A 36 -9.30 -12.41 7.07
N PHE A 37 -8.42 -11.74 6.33
CA PHE A 37 -8.25 -10.30 6.42
C PHE A 37 -9.51 -9.55 6.01
N VAL A 38 -10.12 -9.91 4.88
CA VAL A 38 -11.36 -9.29 4.38
C VAL A 38 -12.52 -9.48 5.37
N GLU A 39 -12.69 -10.68 5.93
CA GLU A 39 -13.71 -10.92 6.97
C GLU A 39 -13.52 -10.03 8.19
N LEU A 40 -12.29 -9.89 8.66
CA LEU A 40 -11.96 -9.02 9.80
C LEU A 40 -12.25 -7.56 9.45
N LEU A 41 -11.81 -7.09 8.27
CA LEU A 41 -12.04 -5.72 7.81
C LEU A 41 -13.53 -5.40 7.77
N LEU A 42 -14.35 -6.27 7.20
CA LEU A 42 -15.80 -6.06 7.11
C LEU A 42 -16.48 -6.03 8.50
N ARG A 43 -15.95 -6.78 9.48
CA ARG A 43 -16.42 -6.68 10.88
C ARG A 43 -16.10 -5.32 11.49
N TRP A 44 -14.86 -4.89 11.37
CA TRP A 44 -14.40 -3.59 11.90
C TRP A 44 -15.04 -2.40 11.20
N GLN A 45 -15.34 -2.51 9.89
CA GLN A 45 -15.99 -1.48 9.09
C GLN A 45 -17.35 -1.04 9.68
N ARG A 46 -18.00 -1.90 10.50
CA ARG A 46 -19.27 -1.56 11.15
C ARG A 46 -19.14 -0.46 12.19
N THR A 47 -17.96 -0.31 12.80
CA THR A 47 -17.69 0.62 13.91
C THR A 47 -16.57 1.61 13.60
N THR A 48 -15.75 1.30 12.61
CA THR A 48 -14.58 2.11 12.24
C THR A 48 -14.56 2.31 10.73
N ASN A 49 -14.53 3.56 10.27
CA ASN A 49 -14.41 3.87 8.84
C ASN A 49 -13.01 3.48 8.32
N LEU A 50 -12.87 2.26 7.82
CA LEU A 50 -11.64 1.73 7.26
C LEU A 50 -11.53 2.01 5.76
N ILE A 51 -12.63 1.77 5.02
CA ILE A 51 -12.73 2.00 3.58
C ILE A 51 -13.96 2.83 3.26
N ALA A 52 -13.93 3.53 2.12
CA ALA A 52 -15.09 4.29 1.64
C ALA A 52 -16.23 3.33 1.26
N PRO A 53 -17.49 3.62 1.64
CA PRO A 53 -18.63 2.76 1.30
C PRO A 53 -18.79 2.51 -0.21
N SER A 54 -18.39 3.48 -1.05
CA SER A 54 -18.44 3.37 -2.52
C SER A 54 -17.49 2.33 -3.10
N THR A 55 -16.44 1.95 -2.37
CA THR A 55 -15.46 0.95 -2.81
C THR A 55 -15.70 -0.45 -2.22
N ALA A 56 -16.64 -0.56 -1.30
CA ALA A 56 -16.84 -1.78 -0.52
C ALA A 56 -17.33 -2.98 -1.38
N SER A 57 -18.13 -2.74 -2.43
CA SER A 57 -18.56 -3.78 -3.38
C SER A 57 -17.43 -4.25 -4.32
N ARG A 58 -16.37 -3.47 -4.45
CA ARG A 58 -15.19 -3.77 -5.27
C ARG A 58 -13.92 -3.85 -4.41
N LEU A 59 -14.07 -4.38 -3.20
CA LEU A 59 -13.00 -4.42 -2.19
C LEU A 59 -11.79 -5.21 -2.70
N TRP A 60 -12.03 -6.35 -3.32
CA TRP A 60 -10.98 -7.21 -3.82
C TRP A 60 -10.22 -6.58 -5.00
N THR A 61 -10.93 -6.06 -5.98
CA THR A 61 -10.29 -5.41 -7.14
C THR A 61 -9.63 -4.09 -6.76
N ARG A 62 -10.36 -3.19 -6.04
CA ARG A 62 -9.89 -1.82 -5.75
C ARG A 62 -8.88 -1.73 -4.62
N HIS A 63 -8.78 -2.76 -3.77
CA HIS A 63 -7.86 -2.71 -2.64
C HIS A 63 -6.89 -3.90 -2.62
N ILE A 64 -7.37 -5.14 -2.74
CA ILE A 64 -6.49 -6.31 -2.67
C ILE A 64 -5.61 -6.42 -3.93
N ALA A 65 -6.21 -6.53 -5.12
CA ALA A 65 -5.44 -6.65 -6.37
C ALA A 65 -4.62 -5.38 -6.65
N ASP A 66 -5.16 -4.20 -6.32
CA ASP A 66 -4.46 -2.91 -6.43
C ASP A 66 -3.19 -2.87 -5.55
N SER A 67 -3.19 -3.56 -4.44
CA SER A 67 -2.01 -3.69 -3.57
C SER A 67 -1.04 -4.76 -4.07
N LEU A 68 -1.55 -5.93 -4.47
CA LEU A 68 -0.72 -7.06 -4.91
C LEU A 68 0.10 -6.76 -6.16
N GLN A 69 -0.43 -5.96 -7.11
CA GLN A 69 0.29 -5.60 -8.33
C GLN A 69 1.61 -4.86 -8.05
N LEU A 70 1.79 -4.27 -6.86
CA LEU A 70 3.03 -3.59 -6.49
C LEU A 70 4.21 -4.55 -6.35
N LEU A 71 3.95 -5.81 -6.00
CA LEU A 71 4.99 -6.83 -5.87
C LEU A 71 5.74 -7.08 -7.19
N ASP A 72 5.04 -6.98 -8.32
CA ASP A 72 5.64 -7.16 -9.65
C ASP A 72 6.61 -6.02 -10.02
N LEU A 73 6.47 -4.85 -9.39
CA LEU A 73 7.35 -3.69 -9.62
C LEU A 73 8.62 -3.74 -8.78
N ALA A 74 8.65 -4.60 -7.76
CA ALA A 74 9.79 -4.81 -6.88
C ALA A 74 9.87 -6.29 -6.43
N PRO A 75 10.11 -7.24 -7.37
CA PRO A 75 9.97 -8.67 -7.09
C PRO A 75 11.03 -9.24 -6.14
N GLN A 76 12.12 -8.51 -5.90
CA GLN A 76 13.19 -8.90 -4.98
C GLN A 76 13.12 -8.20 -3.63
N ALA A 77 12.16 -7.28 -3.45
CA ALA A 77 12.04 -6.49 -2.23
C ALA A 77 11.50 -7.32 -1.07
N LEU A 78 12.20 -7.27 0.04
CA LEU A 78 11.87 -7.99 1.27
C LEU A 78 11.40 -7.04 2.38
N VAL A 79 12.04 -5.86 2.51
CA VAL A 79 11.75 -4.88 3.56
C VAL A 79 10.93 -3.73 2.99
N TRP A 80 9.67 -3.64 3.42
CA TRP A 80 8.73 -2.65 2.95
C TRP A 80 8.30 -1.71 4.08
N VAL A 81 8.07 -0.45 3.74
CA VAL A 81 7.45 0.54 4.63
C VAL A 81 6.19 1.08 3.98
N ASP A 82 5.06 0.99 4.66
CA ASP A 82 3.79 1.56 4.22
C ASP A 82 3.43 2.75 5.11
N LEU A 83 3.52 3.95 4.57
CA LEU A 83 3.26 5.19 5.29
C LEU A 83 1.76 5.53 5.23
N GLY A 84 1.14 5.67 6.40
CA GLY A 84 -0.30 5.90 6.51
C GLY A 84 -1.12 4.66 6.13
N SER A 85 -0.77 3.51 6.66
CA SER A 85 -1.33 2.19 6.29
C SER A 85 -2.85 2.06 6.39
N GLY A 86 -3.50 2.88 7.19
CA GLY A 86 -4.96 2.97 7.27
C GLY A 86 -5.64 1.64 7.56
N ALA A 87 -6.37 1.15 6.56
CA ALA A 87 -7.03 -0.15 6.59
C ALA A 87 -6.11 -1.32 6.15
N GLY A 88 -4.80 -1.09 6.03
CA GLY A 88 -3.82 -2.09 5.62
C GLY A 88 -3.58 -2.15 4.11
N PHE A 89 -3.89 -1.09 3.38
CA PHE A 89 -3.70 -1.01 1.93
C PHE A 89 -2.68 0.07 1.56
N PRO A 90 -1.57 -0.30 0.88
CA PRO A 90 -1.24 -1.62 0.36
C PRO A 90 -0.49 -2.54 1.36
N GLY A 91 0.08 -2.01 2.43
CA GLY A 91 1.13 -2.65 3.22
C GLY A 91 0.76 -4.00 3.83
N LEU A 92 -0.42 -4.15 4.47
CA LEU A 92 -0.79 -5.44 5.08
C LEU A 92 -1.08 -6.52 4.03
N VAL A 93 -1.61 -6.13 2.86
CA VAL A 93 -1.82 -7.07 1.74
C VAL A 93 -0.47 -7.58 1.22
N ILE A 94 0.51 -6.70 1.08
CA ILE A 94 1.89 -7.05 0.72
C ILE A 94 2.48 -7.99 1.79
N ALA A 95 2.33 -7.66 3.07
CA ALA A 95 2.80 -8.53 4.15
C ALA A 95 2.16 -9.92 4.11
N ILE A 96 0.87 -10.02 3.81
CA ILE A 96 0.18 -11.30 3.65
C ILE A 96 0.79 -12.11 2.49
N ALA A 97 1.11 -11.47 1.38
CA ALA A 97 1.73 -12.12 0.23
C ALA A 97 3.19 -12.56 0.52
N LEU A 98 3.91 -11.80 1.36
CA LEU A 98 5.26 -12.14 1.80
C LEU A 98 5.29 -13.20 2.93
N ALA A 99 4.13 -13.67 3.41
CA ALA A 99 4.10 -14.70 4.45
C ALA A 99 4.73 -16.00 3.93
N GLY A 100 5.81 -16.43 4.59
CA GLY A 100 6.60 -17.60 4.17
C GLY A 100 7.80 -17.25 3.28
N VAL A 101 7.99 -16.00 2.91
CA VAL A 101 9.21 -15.52 2.23
C VAL A 101 10.25 -15.19 3.30
N PRO A 102 11.40 -15.90 3.35
CA PRO A 102 12.45 -15.64 4.32
C PRO A 102 12.97 -14.19 4.22
N GLY A 103 13.00 -13.49 5.35
CA GLY A 103 13.43 -12.10 5.41
C GLY A 103 12.36 -11.06 5.00
N GLY A 104 11.20 -11.52 4.53
CA GLY A 104 10.10 -10.62 4.19
C GLY A 104 9.51 -9.94 5.44
N VAL A 105 9.43 -8.61 5.45
CA VAL A 105 8.82 -7.82 6.54
C VAL A 105 8.21 -6.53 6.00
N VAL A 106 7.09 -6.11 6.57
CA VAL A 106 6.44 -4.85 6.22
C VAL A 106 6.21 -4.01 7.47
N HIS A 107 6.75 -2.81 7.49
CA HIS A 107 6.49 -1.81 8.53
C HIS A 107 5.22 -1.04 8.17
N LEU A 108 4.18 -1.20 8.98
CA LEU A 108 2.89 -0.52 8.82
C LEU A 108 2.86 0.70 9.75
N VAL A 109 2.92 1.89 9.18
CA VAL A 109 2.96 3.15 9.94
C VAL A 109 1.59 3.81 9.91
N GLU A 110 0.95 3.94 11.08
CA GLU A 110 -0.40 4.52 11.19
C GLU A 110 -0.54 5.32 12.50
N SER A 111 -0.88 6.60 12.38
CA SER A 111 -1.01 7.50 13.54
C SER A 111 -2.32 7.37 14.30
N ASN A 112 -3.39 6.87 13.65
CA ASN A 112 -4.67 6.68 14.29
C ASN A 112 -4.67 5.40 15.14
N ALA A 113 -4.80 5.53 16.46
CA ALA A 113 -4.73 4.42 17.41
C ALA A 113 -5.75 3.30 17.13
N LYS A 114 -6.98 3.64 16.66
CA LYS A 114 -8.00 2.63 16.33
C LYS A 114 -7.61 1.83 15.09
N LYS A 115 -7.09 2.51 14.05
CA LYS A 115 -6.59 1.83 12.84
C LYS A 115 -5.35 1.00 13.15
N ALA A 116 -4.42 1.51 13.96
CA ALA A 116 -3.27 0.74 14.41
C ALA A 116 -3.67 -0.52 15.22
N ALA A 117 -4.72 -0.44 16.06
CA ALA A 117 -5.26 -1.60 16.74
C ALA A 117 -5.85 -2.63 15.77
N PHE A 118 -6.60 -2.16 14.75
CA PHE A 118 -7.10 -3.01 13.67
C PHE A 118 -5.95 -3.72 12.94
N LEU A 119 -4.89 -2.99 12.57
CA LEU A 119 -3.73 -3.56 11.87
C LEU A 119 -3.02 -4.65 12.69
N ARG A 120 -2.88 -4.45 14.01
CA ARG A 120 -2.31 -5.48 14.91
C ARG A 120 -3.18 -6.74 14.97
N GLU A 121 -4.51 -6.58 15.06
CA GLU A 121 -5.41 -7.73 15.03
C GLU A 121 -5.35 -8.44 13.68
N ALA A 122 -5.36 -7.69 12.58
CA ALA A 122 -5.28 -8.25 11.23
C ALA A 122 -3.96 -8.98 10.99
N GLN A 123 -2.83 -8.43 11.43
CA GLN A 123 -1.52 -9.08 11.41
C GLN A 123 -1.54 -10.41 12.16
N ARG A 124 -2.11 -10.43 13.37
CA ARG A 124 -2.21 -11.64 14.21
C ARG A 124 -3.09 -12.72 13.56
N VAL A 125 -4.25 -12.35 13.01
CA VAL A 125 -5.21 -13.29 12.40
C VAL A 125 -4.69 -13.89 11.10
N THR A 126 -3.94 -13.11 10.34
CA THR A 126 -3.38 -13.54 9.05
C THR A 126 -2.00 -14.20 9.18
N GLY A 127 -1.29 -13.98 10.29
CA GLY A 127 0.10 -14.39 10.46
C GLY A 127 1.03 -13.67 9.47
N ALA A 128 0.67 -12.46 9.03
CA ALA A 128 1.49 -11.67 8.12
C ALA A 128 2.76 -11.18 8.80
N PRO A 129 3.94 -11.20 8.14
CA PRO A 129 5.18 -10.67 8.65
C PRO A 129 5.16 -9.13 8.62
N ALA A 130 4.42 -8.52 9.54
CA ALA A 130 4.27 -7.08 9.64
C ALA A 130 4.61 -6.57 11.03
N ILE A 131 5.11 -5.32 11.10
CA ILE A 131 5.38 -4.61 12.35
C ILE A 131 4.55 -3.32 12.33
N VAL A 132 3.64 -3.16 13.29
CA VAL A 132 2.73 -2.02 13.35
C VAL A 132 3.29 -0.92 14.24
N HIS A 133 3.58 0.22 13.65
CA HIS A 133 4.05 1.43 14.30
C HIS A 133 2.89 2.42 14.49
N ALA A 134 2.45 2.63 15.74
CA ALA A 134 1.47 3.66 16.08
C ALA A 134 2.19 5.03 16.18
N ALA A 135 2.52 5.62 15.03
CA ALA A 135 3.35 6.84 14.93
C ALA A 135 2.93 7.69 13.73
N ARG A 136 3.35 8.95 13.72
CA ARG A 136 3.32 9.78 12.53
C ARG A 136 4.34 9.27 11.51
N ALA A 137 4.05 9.46 10.21
CA ALA A 137 4.94 9.03 9.14
C ALA A 137 6.29 9.75 9.19
N GLU A 138 6.28 11.04 9.54
CA GLU A 138 7.46 11.88 9.71
C GLU A 138 8.38 11.33 10.80
N ASP A 139 7.82 11.10 11.99
CA ASP A 139 8.55 10.59 13.15
C ASP A 139 9.19 9.22 12.89
N PHE A 140 8.48 8.37 12.16
CA PHE A 140 8.97 7.06 11.77
C PHE A 140 10.12 7.17 10.76
N ALA A 141 9.96 7.96 9.70
CA ALA A 141 10.93 8.09 8.62
C ALA A 141 12.29 8.65 9.14
N GLU A 142 12.25 9.58 10.09
CA GLU A 142 13.46 10.13 10.72
C GLU A 142 14.20 9.09 11.57
N ARG A 143 13.47 8.27 12.33
CA ARG A 143 14.01 7.28 13.28
C ARG A 143 14.31 5.92 12.67
N CYS A 144 13.83 5.64 11.48
CA CYS A 144 14.08 4.37 10.80
C CYS A 144 15.54 4.30 10.34
N HIS A 145 16.30 3.39 10.89
CA HIS A 145 17.71 3.13 10.53
C HIS A 145 17.89 1.84 9.74
N GLU A 146 16.83 1.08 9.57
CA GLU A 146 16.83 -0.16 8.79
C GLU A 146 16.93 0.15 7.29
N ALA A 147 17.64 -0.70 6.55
CA ALA A 147 17.65 -0.63 5.10
C ALA A 147 16.27 -1.06 4.56
N VAL A 148 15.64 -0.19 3.79
CA VAL A 148 14.32 -0.41 3.21
C VAL A 148 14.46 -0.61 1.71
N ASP A 149 13.76 -1.61 1.15
CA ASP A 149 13.75 -1.84 -0.30
C ASP A 149 12.66 -1.01 -0.98
N VAL A 150 11.48 -0.93 -0.36
CA VAL A 150 10.34 -0.22 -0.93
C VAL A 150 9.60 0.61 0.11
N VAL A 151 9.26 1.84 -0.27
CA VAL A 151 8.32 2.69 0.48
C VAL A 151 7.01 2.80 -0.30
N THR A 152 5.90 2.58 0.36
CA THR A 152 4.55 2.77 -0.21
C THR A 152 3.75 3.79 0.59
N ALA A 153 2.82 4.44 -0.07
CA ALA A 153 1.76 5.23 0.54
C ALA A 153 0.58 5.28 -0.43
N ARG A 154 -0.65 5.27 0.10
CA ARG A 154 -1.86 5.41 -0.71
C ARG A 154 -2.81 6.42 -0.09
N ALA A 155 -3.24 7.42 -0.87
CA ALA A 155 -4.19 8.46 -0.44
C ALA A 155 -3.81 9.16 0.88
N LEU A 156 -2.52 9.29 1.16
CA LEU A 156 -2.00 9.92 2.37
C LEU A 156 -1.86 11.44 2.19
N ALA A 157 -1.23 11.86 1.08
CA ALA A 157 -0.94 13.25 0.77
C ALA A 157 -0.64 13.41 -0.74
N PRO A 158 -0.63 14.64 -1.30
CA PRO A 158 -0.11 14.92 -2.63
C PRO A 158 1.35 14.51 -2.78
N LEU A 159 1.81 14.23 -4.02
CA LEU A 159 3.15 13.69 -4.30
C LEU A 159 4.28 14.53 -3.70
N ASN A 160 4.22 15.86 -3.78
CA ASN A 160 5.22 16.73 -3.17
C ASN A 160 5.43 16.46 -1.67
N SER A 161 4.33 16.28 -0.93
CA SER A 161 4.39 15.97 0.50
C SER A 161 4.85 14.53 0.74
N LEU A 162 4.42 13.58 -0.10
CA LEU A 162 4.89 12.18 -0.01
C LEU A 162 6.39 12.09 -0.21
N LEU A 163 6.96 12.84 -1.16
CA LEU A 163 8.41 12.90 -1.38
C LEU A 163 9.14 13.40 -0.13
N GLN A 164 8.63 14.43 0.55
CA GLN A 164 9.21 14.92 1.79
C GLN A 164 9.21 13.86 2.89
N LEU A 165 8.09 13.14 3.04
CA LEU A 165 7.95 12.08 4.04
C LEU A 165 8.87 10.88 3.78
N CYS A 166 9.03 10.47 2.52
CA CYS A 166 9.80 9.26 2.20
C CYS A 166 11.28 9.53 1.91
N PHE A 167 11.70 10.76 1.64
CA PHE A 167 13.08 11.09 1.28
C PHE A 167 14.13 10.57 2.28
N PRO A 168 13.92 10.66 3.62
CA PRO A 168 14.86 10.09 4.58
C PRO A 168 15.04 8.57 4.42
N LEU A 169 14.02 7.85 3.93
CA LEU A 169 14.08 6.41 3.69
C LEU A 169 14.74 6.09 2.34
N LEU A 170 14.42 6.86 1.29
CA LEU A 170 14.96 6.66 -0.06
C LEU A 170 16.48 6.89 -0.12
N GLY A 171 16.98 7.92 0.56
CA GLY A 171 18.40 8.28 0.53
C GLY A 171 19.33 7.31 1.27
N LYS A 172 18.80 6.52 2.21
CA LYS A 172 19.62 5.60 3.03
C LYS A 172 19.95 4.28 2.34
N SER A 173 19.06 3.77 1.49
CA SER A 173 19.14 2.40 0.98
C SER A 173 18.87 2.25 -0.52
N ALA A 174 18.86 3.33 -1.28
CA ALA A 174 18.44 3.32 -2.69
C ALA A 174 17.04 2.68 -2.88
N ALA A 175 16.17 2.84 -1.92
CA ALA A 175 14.81 2.32 -1.93
C ALA A 175 14.00 2.85 -3.12
N THR A 176 13.05 2.07 -3.59
CA THR A 176 12.07 2.51 -4.58
C THR A 176 10.80 2.96 -3.85
N ALA A 177 10.21 4.12 -4.21
CA ALA A 177 8.87 4.44 -3.74
C ALA A 177 7.83 4.04 -4.78
N LEU A 178 6.76 3.41 -4.34
CA LEU A 178 5.62 2.95 -5.15
C LEU A 178 4.33 3.58 -4.61
N PHE A 179 3.77 4.54 -5.33
CA PHE A 179 2.57 5.25 -4.92
C PHE A 179 1.41 4.97 -5.87
N PRO A 180 0.46 4.10 -5.51
CA PRO A 180 -0.80 3.98 -6.24
C PRO A 180 -1.53 5.32 -6.27
N ASN A 181 -1.79 5.82 -7.47
CA ASN A 181 -2.40 7.13 -7.72
C ASN A 181 -3.53 7.00 -8.76
N GLY A 182 -4.34 8.03 -8.87
CA GLY A 182 -5.43 8.13 -9.84
C GLY A 182 -5.01 8.83 -11.14
N GLN A 183 -6.01 9.38 -11.81
CA GLN A 183 -5.86 10.07 -13.10
C GLN A 183 -4.99 11.36 -13.04
N HIS A 184 -4.71 11.90 -11.84
CA HIS A 184 -3.94 13.13 -11.67
C HIS A 184 -2.41 12.89 -11.50
N ALA A 185 -1.95 11.65 -11.60
CA ALA A 185 -0.55 11.29 -11.39
C ALA A 185 0.44 12.10 -12.24
N GLU A 186 0.11 12.33 -13.53
CA GLU A 186 0.97 13.14 -14.44
C GLU A 186 1.08 14.61 -14.02
N LEU A 187 -0.03 15.18 -13.50
CA LEU A 187 -0.04 16.54 -13.00
C LEU A 187 0.81 16.63 -11.73
N GLU A 188 0.63 15.71 -10.80
CA GLU A 188 1.39 15.69 -9.55
C GLU A 188 2.91 15.53 -9.80
N ILE A 189 3.31 14.72 -10.78
CA ILE A 189 4.73 14.59 -11.18
C ILE A 189 5.27 15.92 -11.73
N ARG A 190 4.50 16.62 -12.57
CA ARG A 190 4.91 17.93 -13.08
C ARG A 190 5.07 18.95 -11.96
N ASP A 191 4.14 18.97 -11.02
CA ASP A 191 4.18 19.89 -9.87
C ASP A 191 5.37 19.57 -8.94
N ALA A 192 5.78 18.30 -8.86
CA ALA A 192 6.92 17.84 -8.06
C ALA A 192 8.27 17.91 -8.81
N ALA A 193 8.30 18.25 -10.09
CA ALA A 193 9.50 18.13 -10.95
C ALA A 193 10.72 18.90 -10.40
N ALA A 194 10.52 20.12 -9.91
CA ALA A 194 11.60 20.94 -9.34
C ALA A 194 12.21 20.29 -8.10
N GLN A 195 11.38 19.75 -7.21
CA GLN A 195 11.79 19.06 -6.00
C GLN A 195 12.53 17.76 -6.33
N MET A 196 11.98 16.94 -7.24
CA MET A 196 12.60 15.70 -7.68
C MET A 196 14.00 15.96 -8.27
N LYS A 197 14.11 16.96 -9.15
CA LYS A 197 15.41 17.36 -9.72
C LYS A 197 16.42 17.78 -8.64
N ALA A 198 15.99 18.58 -7.68
CA ALA A 198 16.85 19.03 -6.59
C ALA A 198 17.36 17.87 -5.71
N TRP A 199 16.59 16.78 -5.62
CA TRP A 199 16.89 15.62 -4.79
C TRP A 199 17.47 14.43 -5.57
N GLY A 200 17.69 14.58 -6.88
CA GLY A 200 18.19 13.50 -7.74
C GLY A 200 17.22 12.33 -7.81
N LEU A 201 15.93 12.61 -7.95
CA LEU A 201 14.89 11.60 -8.05
C LEU A 201 14.32 11.55 -9.47
N ALA A 202 14.11 10.33 -9.97
CA ALA A 202 13.39 10.06 -11.21
C ALA A 202 12.00 9.47 -10.93
N ALA A 203 11.01 9.89 -11.72
CA ALA A 203 9.67 9.35 -11.69
C ALA A 203 9.34 8.62 -12.99
N THR A 204 8.70 7.46 -12.87
CA THR A 204 8.06 6.76 -13.98
C THR A 204 6.62 6.43 -13.64
N LEU A 205 5.75 6.36 -14.66
CA LEU A 205 4.35 5.99 -14.50
C LEU A 205 4.12 4.58 -15.06
N VAL A 206 3.49 3.74 -14.25
CA VAL A 206 3.06 2.41 -14.64
C VAL A 206 1.53 2.37 -14.63
N PRO A 207 0.87 1.89 -15.70
CA PRO A 207 -0.59 1.72 -15.70
C PRO A 207 -1.04 0.74 -14.61
N SER A 208 -2.15 1.05 -13.93
CA SER A 208 -2.76 0.11 -12.99
C SER A 208 -3.49 -1.01 -13.75
N ARG A 209 -3.38 -2.24 -13.26
CA ARG A 209 -4.15 -3.39 -13.79
C ARG A 209 -5.60 -3.40 -13.32
N THR A 210 -5.89 -2.67 -12.25
CA THR A 210 -7.19 -2.71 -11.56
C THR A 210 -8.10 -1.55 -11.92
N ASP A 211 -7.52 -0.49 -12.51
CA ASP A 211 -8.24 0.73 -12.90
C ASP A 211 -7.61 1.33 -14.15
N PRO A 212 -8.33 1.43 -15.28
CA PRO A 212 -7.80 2.02 -16.52
C PRO A 212 -7.32 3.46 -16.36
N ALA A 213 -7.93 4.23 -15.44
CA ALA A 213 -7.50 5.60 -15.11
C ALA A 213 -6.41 5.63 -14.03
N GLY A 214 -6.16 4.50 -13.35
CA GLY A 214 -5.17 4.39 -12.28
C GLY A 214 -3.74 4.35 -12.82
N ARG A 215 -2.83 4.91 -12.04
CA ARG A 215 -1.38 4.89 -12.30
C ARG A 215 -0.65 4.53 -11.01
N ILE A 216 0.52 3.95 -11.15
CA ILE A 216 1.46 3.78 -10.05
C ILE A 216 2.63 4.70 -10.35
N VAL A 217 2.88 5.65 -9.47
CA VAL A 217 4.07 6.52 -9.54
C VAL A 217 5.22 5.76 -8.91
N VAL A 218 6.25 5.50 -9.70
CA VAL A 218 7.47 4.82 -9.28
C VAL A 218 8.57 5.87 -9.16
N ILE A 219 9.10 6.09 -7.96
CA ILE A 219 10.19 7.03 -7.69
C ILE A 219 11.45 6.25 -7.35
N ARG A 220 12.56 6.61 -7.96
CA ARG A 220 13.90 6.07 -7.68
C ARG A 220 14.92 7.19 -7.53
N VAL A 221 15.95 6.94 -6.75
CA VAL A 221 17.13 7.80 -6.72
C VAL A 221 17.87 7.66 -8.06
N GLU A 222 18.13 8.75 -8.74
CA GLU A 222 19.01 8.76 -9.91
C GLU A 222 20.43 8.48 -9.45
N HIS A 223 20.93 7.29 -9.79
CA HIS A 223 22.38 7.06 -9.66
C HIS A 223 23.04 7.96 -10.70
N SER A 224 23.76 8.99 -10.26
CA SER A 224 24.69 9.71 -11.14
C SER A 224 25.53 8.65 -11.83
N ALA A 225 25.38 8.52 -13.13
CA ALA A 225 26.30 7.72 -13.94
C ALA A 225 27.70 8.12 -13.48
N THR A 226 28.45 7.17 -12.98
CA THR A 226 29.84 7.26 -12.53
C THR A 226 30.57 8.33 -13.34
N ARG A 227 31.11 9.34 -12.62
CA ARG A 227 32.11 10.22 -13.21
C ARG A 227 33.20 9.35 -13.83
N PRO A 228 33.60 9.64 -15.09
CA PRO A 228 34.72 8.99 -15.73
C PRO A 228 36.03 9.26 -14.97
#